data_4bfbbc9e474e5ff8107dc20e24159ac7
#
_entry.id   4bfbbc9e474e5ff8107dc20e24159ac7
#
_cell.length_a   1.000
_cell.length_b   1.000
_cell.length_c   1.000
_cell.angle_alpha   90.00
_cell.angle_beta   90.00
_cell.angle_gamma   90.00
#
_symmetry.space_group_name_H-M   'P 1'
#
loop_
_entity.id
_entity.type
_entity.pdbx_description
1 polymer ?
#
loop_
_entity_poly.entity_id
_entity_poly.type
_entity_poly.pdbx_seq_one_letter_code
_entity_poly.pdbx_strand_id
1 'polypeptide(L)'
;MKQIRKTITKAEIAAMPKVLFPGRIFVIYTESEVAYLKDQRIVGVDTETRPSFKRGTTHKVALLQISTQDTCFLFRLNRIGMPDSLQEFLMSDTLKIGLSLKDDFNSLRKREDVHPDRGNWIELQDYVGRFGIADRSLQKIFANLFGQKISKSQRLSNGEAEVLSEGQKLYAATDAWACVEIYNCLTELERTGGYE
;
A
#
# COMPACT_ATOMS: atom_id res chain seq x y z
N MET A 1 17.09 -10.06 20.00
CA MET A 1 16.10 -8.98 19.89
C MET A 1 16.35 -8.19 18.60
N LYS A 2 15.29 -7.70 17.96
CA LYS A 2 15.40 -6.88 16.75
C LYS A 2 15.69 -5.43 17.14
N GLN A 3 16.76 -4.85 16.60
CA GLN A 3 17.02 -3.43 16.80
C GLN A 3 16.14 -2.60 15.86
N ILE A 4 15.33 -1.73 16.44
CA ILE A 4 14.51 -0.77 15.73
C ILE A 4 15.16 0.60 15.86
N ARG A 5 15.51 1.20 14.73
CA ARG A 5 16.16 2.50 14.69
C ARG A 5 15.12 3.63 14.58
N LYS A 6 15.41 4.75 15.18
CA LYS A 6 14.58 5.96 15.06
C LYS A 6 14.51 6.45 13.61
N THR A 7 15.65 6.45 12.90
CA THR A 7 15.76 6.88 11.51
C THR A 7 16.78 6.03 10.77
N ILE A 8 16.64 5.98 9.44
CA ILE A 8 17.58 5.35 8.52
C ILE A 8 17.88 6.29 7.35
N THR A 9 19.13 6.32 6.88
CA THR A 9 19.55 7.22 5.80
C THR A 9 19.32 6.61 4.41
N LYS A 10 19.22 7.49 3.40
CA LYS A 10 19.15 7.04 1.99
C LYS A 10 20.39 6.27 1.57
N ALA A 11 21.56 6.64 2.08
CA ALA A 11 22.82 5.96 1.76
C ALA A 11 22.82 4.51 2.28
N GLU A 12 22.33 4.29 3.51
CA GLU A 12 22.19 2.94 4.06
C GLU A 12 21.23 2.09 3.23
N ILE A 13 20.09 2.65 2.84
CA ILE A 13 19.10 1.96 2.01
C ILE A 13 19.68 1.59 0.64
N ALA A 14 20.48 2.49 0.03
CA ALA A 14 21.06 2.25 -1.29
C ALA A 14 21.91 0.97 -1.34
N ALA A 15 22.58 0.61 -0.25
CA ALA A 15 23.40 -0.59 -0.13
C ALA A 15 22.62 -1.88 0.13
N MET A 16 21.32 -1.79 0.43
CA MET A 16 20.50 -2.95 0.76
C MET A 16 20.06 -3.73 -0.48
N PRO A 17 19.80 -5.05 -0.34
CA PRO A 17 19.19 -5.83 -1.41
C PRO A 17 17.78 -5.33 -1.72
N LYS A 18 17.40 -5.40 -2.99
CA LYS A 18 16.03 -5.06 -3.42
C LYS A 18 15.05 -6.13 -3.00
N VAL A 19 13.84 -5.70 -2.66
CA VAL A 19 12.69 -6.57 -2.46
C VAL A 19 11.63 -6.26 -3.52
N LEU A 20 10.95 -7.31 -3.97
CA LEU A 20 9.77 -7.25 -4.81
C LEU A 20 8.70 -8.14 -4.18
N PHE A 21 7.45 -7.83 -4.43
CA PHE A 21 6.33 -8.66 -3.99
C PHE A 21 6.52 -10.11 -4.47
N PRO A 22 6.54 -11.10 -3.56
CA PRO A 22 6.87 -12.47 -3.91
C PRO A 22 5.66 -13.31 -4.35
N GLY A 23 4.47 -12.75 -4.24
CA GLY A 23 3.22 -13.47 -4.43
C GLY A 23 2.62 -13.34 -5.84
N ARG A 24 1.32 -13.63 -5.93
CA ARG A 24 0.55 -13.56 -7.17
C ARG A 24 -0.13 -12.21 -7.31
N ILE A 25 -0.14 -11.68 -8.52
CA ILE A 25 -0.76 -10.40 -8.86
C ILE A 25 -1.90 -10.65 -9.84
N PHE A 26 -3.09 -10.16 -9.50
CA PHE A 26 -4.26 -10.17 -10.37
C PHE A 26 -4.64 -8.74 -10.73
N VAL A 27 -4.71 -8.45 -12.04
CA VAL A 27 -5.22 -7.17 -12.53
C VAL A 27 -6.72 -7.31 -12.74
N ILE A 28 -7.50 -6.47 -12.05
CA ILE A 28 -8.94 -6.62 -11.94
C ILE A 28 -9.65 -5.63 -12.85
N TYR A 29 -10.49 -6.17 -13.71
CA TYR A 29 -11.35 -5.43 -14.63
C TYR A 29 -12.85 -5.64 -14.35
N THR A 30 -13.18 -6.42 -13.32
CA THR A 30 -14.55 -6.72 -12.88
C THR A 30 -14.62 -6.66 -11.36
N GLU A 31 -15.81 -6.79 -10.79
CA GLU A 31 -16.01 -6.75 -9.35
C GLU A 31 -16.06 -8.14 -8.69
N SER A 32 -15.91 -9.22 -9.45
CA SER A 32 -16.07 -10.59 -8.95
C SER A 32 -15.06 -10.95 -7.85
N GLU A 33 -13.87 -10.37 -7.90
CA GLU A 33 -12.78 -10.69 -6.99
C GLU A 33 -12.91 -10.03 -5.61
N VAL A 34 -13.80 -9.06 -5.45
CA VAL A 34 -14.06 -8.42 -4.15
C VAL A 34 -14.55 -9.41 -3.11
N ALA A 35 -15.30 -10.45 -3.54
CA ALA A 35 -15.78 -11.48 -2.64
C ALA A 35 -14.66 -12.20 -1.89
N TYR A 36 -13.53 -12.47 -2.56
CA TYR A 36 -12.35 -13.07 -1.92
C TYR A 36 -11.79 -12.18 -0.80
N LEU A 37 -11.77 -10.86 -1.01
CA LEU A 37 -11.23 -9.92 -0.03
C LEU A 37 -12.06 -9.84 1.24
N LYS A 38 -13.38 -10.07 1.15
CA LYS A 38 -14.28 -10.02 2.31
C LYS A 38 -13.95 -11.08 3.37
N ASP A 39 -13.33 -12.19 2.97
CA ASP A 39 -12.93 -13.27 3.85
C ASP A 39 -11.54 -13.07 4.48
N GLN A 40 -10.83 -12.01 4.10
CA GLN A 40 -9.50 -11.72 4.62
C GLN A 40 -9.58 -10.96 5.95
N ARG A 41 -8.67 -11.27 6.88
CA ARG A 41 -8.60 -10.59 8.18
C ARG A 41 -7.87 -9.26 8.09
N ILE A 42 -6.80 -9.22 7.33
CA ILE A 42 -5.88 -8.07 7.19
C ILE A 42 -5.49 -7.94 5.73
N VAL A 43 -5.53 -6.72 5.21
CA VAL A 43 -5.03 -6.38 3.89
C VAL A 43 -4.22 -5.08 3.95
N GLY A 44 -3.24 -4.95 3.06
CA GLY A 44 -2.56 -3.69 2.79
C GLY A 44 -3.25 -2.97 1.63
N VAL A 45 -3.29 -1.65 1.69
CA VAL A 45 -3.97 -0.82 0.68
C VAL A 45 -3.06 0.33 0.28
N ASP A 46 -2.99 0.59 -1.02
CA ASP A 46 -2.34 1.76 -1.59
C ASP A 46 -3.09 2.23 -2.84
N THR A 47 -2.79 3.43 -3.31
CA THR A 47 -3.37 3.98 -4.53
C THR A 47 -2.30 4.57 -5.43
N GLU A 48 -2.54 4.52 -6.75
CA GLU A 48 -1.66 5.13 -7.75
C GLU A 48 -2.45 6.02 -8.70
N THR A 49 -1.89 7.19 -8.97
CA THR A 49 -2.39 8.12 -9.97
C THR A 49 -1.41 8.23 -11.13
N ARG A 50 -1.90 8.71 -12.27
CA ARG A 50 -0.99 9.16 -13.33
C ARG A 50 -0.23 10.40 -12.87
N PRO A 51 1.10 10.44 -13.01
CA PRO A 51 1.88 11.64 -12.70
C PRO A 51 1.40 12.84 -13.51
N SER A 52 1.34 14.01 -12.89
CA SER A 52 1.10 15.27 -13.58
C SER A 52 2.36 16.11 -13.57
N PHE A 53 2.85 16.44 -14.76
CA PHE A 53 4.01 17.31 -14.95
C PHE A 53 3.61 18.76 -15.31
N LYS A 54 2.31 19.00 -15.46
CA LYS A 54 1.76 20.32 -15.77
C LYS A 54 1.12 20.94 -14.53
N ARG A 55 1.54 22.13 -14.17
CA ARG A 55 0.98 22.88 -13.04
C ARG A 55 -0.54 23.05 -13.20
N GLY A 56 -1.27 22.77 -12.13
CA GLY A 56 -2.74 22.88 -12.12
C GLY A 56 -3.49 21.69 -12.74
N THR A 57 -2.78 20.71 -13.30
CA THR A 57 -3.40 19.47 -13.79
C THR A 57 -3.39 18.40 -12.70
N THR A 58 -4.56 17.86 -12.38
CA THR A 58 -4.70 16.72 -11.45
C THR A 58 -5.34 15.55 -12.19
N HIS A 59 -4.87 14.35 -11.89
CA HIS A 59 -5.47 13.12 -12.41
C HIS A 59 -6.22 12.39 -11.29
N LYS A 60 -7.31 11.74 -11.66
CA LYS A 60 -8.01 10.85 -10.73
C LYS A 60 -7.16 9.60 -10.46
N VAL A 61 -7.32 9.00 -9.28
CA VAL A 61 -6.67 7.73 -8.97
C VAL A 61 -7.00 6.68 -10.04
N ALA A 62 -5.96 6.01 -10.55
CA ALA A 62 -6.10 5.03 -11.63
C ALA A 62 -6.12 3.59 -11.13
N LEU A 63 -5.35 3.31 -10.07
CA LEU A 63 -5.22 2.00 -9.47
C LEU A 63 -5.53 2.08 -7.98
N LEU A 64 -6.22 1.05 -7.49
CA LEU A 64 -6.35 0.73 -6.07
C LEU A 64 -5.71 -0.65 -5.87
N GLN A 65 -4.68 -0.71 -5.05
CA GLN A 65 -4.00 -1.95 -4.71
C GLN A 65 -4.51 -2.47 -3.37
N ILE A 66 -4.91 -3.73 -3.34
CA ILE A 66 -5.30 -4.42 -2.12
C ILE A 66 -4.54 -5.74 -2.06
N SER A 67 -3.69 -5.90 -1.06
CA SER A 67 -2.80 -7.06 -0.94
C SER A 67 -2.99 -7.79 0.37
N THR A 68 -3.02 -9.12 0.29
CA THR A 68 -2.71 -10.02 1.41
C THR A 68 -1.19 -10.26 1.43
N GLN A 69 -0.71 -11.17 2.28
CA GLN A 69 0.72 -11.53 2.33
C GLN A 69 1.21 -12.20 1.02
N ASP A 70 0.34 -12.88 0.28
CA ASP A 70 0.70 -13.71 -0.86
C ASP A 70 -0.03 -13.38 -2.16
N THR A 71 -1.04 -12.54 -2.12
CA THR A 71 -1.87 -12.21 -3.29
C THR A 71 -2.23 -10.74 -3.31
N CYS A 72 -1.95 -10.07 -4.42
CA CYS A 72 -2.29 -8.67 -4.62
C CYS A 72 -3.29 -8.50 -5.78
N PHE A 73 -4.31 -7.70 -5.52
CA PHE A 73 -5.32 -7.31 -6.49
C PHE A 73 -5.12 -5.85 -6.89
N LEU A 74 -4.94 -5.63 -8.20
CA LEU A 74 -4.80 -4.31 -8.80
C LEU A 74 -6.11 -3.92 -9.48
N PHE A 75 -6.94 -3.16 -8.79
CA PHE A 75 -8.21 -2.68 -9.34
C PHE A 75 -7.97 -1.48 -10.27
N ARG A 76 -8.30 -1.66 -11.55
CA ARG A 76 -8.16 -0.63 -12.58
C ARG A 76 -9.32 0.38 -12.50
N LEU A 77 -9.29 1.31 -11.52
CA LEU A 77 -10.38 2.27 -11.31
C LEU A 77 -10.67 3.17 -12.51
N ASN A 78 -9.68 3.41 -13.37
CA ASN A 78 -9.88 4.12 -14.63
C ASN A 78 -10.70 3.32 -15.67
N ARG A 79 -10.94 2.02 -15.42
CA ARG A 79 -11.71 1.11 -16.29
C ARG A 79 -13.05 0.73 -15.67
N ILE A 80 -13.05 0.38 -14.39
CA ILE A 80 -14.24 -0.16 -13.70
C ILE A 80 -14.93 0.86 -12.79
N GLY A 81 -14.32 2.05 -12.58
CA GLY A 81 -14.82 2.98 -11.57
C GLY A 81 -14.65 2.44 -10.15
N MET A 82 -15.60 2.77 -9.28
CA MET A 82 -15.68 2.29 -7.91
C MET A 82 -16.99 1.51 -7.71
N PRO A 83 -17.04 0.21 -8.08
CA PRO A 83 -18.24 -0.61 -7.88
C PRO A 83 -18.68 -0.62 -6.42
N ASP A 84 -19.98 -0.75 -6.17
CA ASP A 84 -20.57 -0.73 -4.82
C ASP A 84 -19.93 -1.76 -3.90
N SER A 85 -19.64 -2.96 -4.39
CA SER A 85 -18.96 -4.02 -3.64
C SER A 85 -17.57 -3.60 -3.15
N LEU A 86 -16.81 -2.86 -3.97
CA LEU A 86 -15.50 -2.34 -3.60
C LEU A 86 -15.61 -1.21 -2.57
N GLN A 87 -16.58 -0.32 -2.73
CA GLN A 87 -16.86 0.74 -1.75
C GLN A 87 -17.26 0.13 -0.39
N GLU A 88 -18.14 -0.86 -0.38
CA GLU A 88 -18.53 -1.59 0.83
C GLU A 88 -17.33 -2.27 1.50
N PHE A 89 -16.45 -2.87 0.71
CA PHE A 89 -15.22 -3.48 1.25
C PHE A 89 -14.32 -2.45 1.94
N LEU A 90 -14.13 -1.26 1.34
CA LEU A 90 -13.33 -0.20 1.95
C LEU A 90 -13.92 0.29 3.28
N MET A 91 -15.23 0.23 3.45
CA MET A 91 -15.95 0.59 4.68
C MET A 91 -16.17 -0.60 5.63
N SER A 92 -15.74 -1.80 5.28
CA SER A 92 -15.95 -3.02 6.06
C SER A 92 -15.05 -3.11 7.31
N ASP A 93 -15.33 -4.09 8.16
CA ASP A 93 -14.56 -4.38 9.37
C ASP A 93 -13.20 -5.06 9.09
N THR A 94 -12.96 -5.54 7.87
CA THR A 94 -11.64 -6.04 7.50
C THR A 94 -10.58 -5.00 7.79
N LEU A 95 -9.55 -5.38 8.56
CA LEU A 95 -8.47 -4.46 8.91
C LEU A 95 -7.63 -4.13 7.67
N LYS A 96 -7.58 -2.85 7.36
CA LYS A 96 -6.85 -2.30 6.21
C LYS A 96 -5.68 -1.46 6.69
N ILE A 97 -4.51 -1.76 6.20
CA ILE A 97 -3.26 -1.11 6.58
C ILE A 97 -2.78 -0.24 5.42
N GLY A 98 -2.53 1.02 5.67
CA GLY A 98 -1.99 1.92 4.67
C GLY A 98 -1.06 2.97 5.27
N LEU A 99 -0.45 3.74 4.40
CA LEU A 99 0.48 4.80 4.76
C LEU A 99 0.08 6.09 4.06
N SER A 100 -0.02 7.20 4.79
CA SER A 100 -0.56 8.47 4.29
C SER A 100 -2.01 8.36 3.81
N LEU A 101 -2.84 7.66 4.55
CA LEU A 101 -4.23 7.32 4.19
C LEU A 101 -5.10 8.53 3.90
N LYS A 102 -4.84 9.67 4.52
CA LYS A 102 -5.56 10.91 4.23
C LYS A 102 -5.47 11.29 2.74
N ASP A 103 -4.31 11.09 2.14
CA ASP A 103 -4.08 11.39 0.72
C ASP A 103 -4.83 10.39 -0.17
N ASP A 104 -4.80 9.10 0.18
CA ASP A 104 -5.54 8.05 -0.52
C ASP A 104 -7.04 8.29 -0.46
N PHE A 105 -7.57 8.57 0.73
CA PHE A 105 -9.00 8.86 0.91
C PHE A 105 -9.46 10.09 0.13
N ASN A 106 -8.66 11.15 0.13
CA ASN A 106 -8.93 12.34 -0.67
C ASN A 106 -8.91 12.04 -2.17
N SER A 107 -7.98 11.21 -2.62
CA SER A 107 -7.86 10.79 -4.02
C SER A 107 -9.05 9.92 -4.46
N LEU A 108 -9.50 9.01 -3.61
CA LEU A 108 -10.69 8.18 -3.85
C LEU A 108 -11.97 9.04 -3.91
N ARG A 109 -12.14 10.00 -2.97
CA ARG A 109 -13.28 10.93 -2.97
C ARG A 109 -13.35 11.81 -4.21
N LYS A 110 -12.22 12.16 -4.81
CA LYS A 110 -12.19 12.90 -6.08
C LYS A 110 -12.69 12.06 -7.27
N ARG A 111 -12.66 10.74 -7.15
CA ARG A 111 -13.15 9.83 -8.19
C ARG A 111 -14.64 9.55 -8.02
N GLU A 112 -15.08 9.30 -6.82
CA GLU A 112 -16.43 8.89 -6.49
C GLU A 112 -16.82 9.38 -5.08
N ASP A 113 -18.10 9.59 -4.81
CA ASP A 113 -18.58 9.94 -3.47
C ASP A 113 -18.52 8.73 -2.54
N VAL A 114 -17.34 8.49 -1.98
CA VAL A 114 -17.05 7.36 -1.10
C VAL A 114 -16.54 7.84 0.26
N HIS A 115 -16.78 7.03 1.29
CA HIS A 115 -16.39 7.32 2.67
C HIS A 115 -15.50 6.20 3.26
N PRO A 116 -14.30 5.96 2.71
CA PRO A 116 -13.44 4.87 3.17
C PRO A 116 -13.03 5.03 4.65
N ASP A 117 -12.98 6.26 5.15
CA ASP A 117 -12.71 6.59 6.55
C ASP A 117 -13.71 5.99 7.56
N ARG A 118 -14.86 5.52 7.11
CA ARG A 118 -15.84 4.77 7.95
C ARG A 118 -15.45 3.31 8.17
N GLY A 119 -14.46 2.81 7.44
CA GLY A 119 -13.95 1.44 7.59
C GLY A 119 -12.97 1.28 8.75
N ASN A 120 -12.39 0.09 8.83
CA ASN A 120 -11.39 -0.27 9.84
C ASN A 120 -9.98 -0.15 9.28
N TRP A 121 -9.25 0.89 9.68
CA TRP A 121 -7.96 1.25 9.12
C TRP A 121 -6.89 1.46 10.18
N ILE A 122 -5.65 1.15 9.82
CA ILE A 122 -4.45 1.57 10.55
C ILE A 122 -3.58 2.42 9.63
N GLU A 123 -3.29 3.65 10.08
CA GLU A 123 -2.30 4.53 9.48
C GLU A 123 -0.91 4.16 9.99
N LEU A 124 -0.07 3.63 9.11
CA LEU A 124 1.27 3.16 9.51
C LEU A 124 2.17 4.26 10.04
N GLN A 125 2.06 5.48 9.53
CA GLN A 125 2.88 6.59 10.04
C GLN A 125 2.66 6.84 11.54
N ASP A 126 1.44 6.65 12.02
CA ASP A 126 1.12 6.77 13.43
C ASP A 126 1.50 5.50 14.21
N TYR A 127 1.22 4.34 13.62
CA TYR A 127 1.48 3.05 14.26
C TYR A 127 2.96 2.79 14.51
N VAL A 128 3.83 3.07 13.54
CA VAL A 128 5.28 2.89 13.69
C VAL A 128 5.90 3.81 14.74
N GLY A 129 5.28 4.96 15.01
CA GLY A 129 5.70 5.89 16.04
C GLY A 129 5.69 5.28 17.45
N ARG A 130 4.79 4.32 17.71
CA ARG A 130 4.72 3.58 18.99
C ARG A 130 5.99 2.75 19.25
N PHE A 131 6.73 2.40 18.19
CA PHE A 131 7.98 1.64 18.25
C PHE A 131 9.23 2.52 18.15
N GLY A 132 9.07 3.84 18.26
CA GLY A 132 10.17 4.79 18.20
C GLY A 132 10.67 5.14 16.80
N ILE A 133 9.99 4.70 15.74
CA ILE A 133 10.35 5.02 14.35
C ILE A 133 9.82 6.41 14.02
N ALA A 134 10.73 7.33 13.66
CA ALA A 134 10.39 8.70 13.26
C ALA A 134 10.28 8.86 11.73
N ASP A 135 10.84 7.94 10.94
CA ASP A 135 10.70 7.95 9.49
C ASP A 135 9.24 7.76 9.07
N ARG A 136 8.84 8.48 8.03
CA ARG A 136 7.45 8.50 7.56
C ARG A 136 7.27 7.90 6.16
N SER A 137 8.35 7.60 5.44
CA SER A 137 8.26 6.98 4.13
C SER A 137 8.22 5.46 4.22
N LEU A 138 7.41 4.83 3.37
CA LEU A 138 7.28 3.37 3.32
C LEU A 138 8.64 2.68 3.14
N GLN A 139 9.48 3.20 2.24
CA GLN A 139 10.79 2.64 1.95
C GLN A 139 11.73 2.67 3.14
N LYS A 140 11.74 3.76 3.91
CA LYS A 140 12.57 3.87 5.11
C LYS A 140 12.09 2.98 6.23
N ILE A 141 10.79 2.94 6.47
CA ILE A 141 10.19 2.05 7.48
C ILE A 141 10.48 0.59 7.14
N PHE A 142 10.26 0.19 5.89
CA PHE A 142 10.51 -1.18 5.44
C PHE A 142 11.99 -1.55 5.56
N ALA A 143 12.89 -0.67 5.10
CA ALA A 143 14.32 -0.89 5.19
C ALA A 143 14.80 -1.03 6.65
N ASN A 144 14.28 -0.21 7.56
CA ASN A 144 14.57 -0.29 8.99
C ASN A 144 14.22 -1.66 9.57
N LEU A 145 13.04 -2.18 9.23
CA LEU A 145 12.55 -3.43 9.79
C LEU A 145 13.11 -4.69 9.10
N PHE A 146 13.38 -4.65 7.80
CA PHE A 146 13.71 -5.83 7.02
C PHE A 146 15.11 -5.82 6.40
N GLY A 147 15.83 -4.70 6.45
CA GLY A 147 17.14 -4.59 5.80
C GLY A 147 17.10 -4.73 4.28
N GLN A 148 15.97 -4.39 3.66
CA GLN A 148 15.73 -4.49 2.23
C GLN A 148 15.17 -3.19 1.68
N LYS A 149 15.44 -2.89 0.40
CA LYS A 149 14.93 -1.68 -0.23
C LYS A 149 13.81 -1.95 -1.23
N ILE A 150 12.75 -1.16 -1.13
CA ILE A 150 11.69 -1.09 -2.14
C ILE A 150 12.15 -0.16 -3.27
N SER A 151 12.10 -0.65 -4.51
CA SER A 151 12.49 0.15 -5.67
C SER A 151 11.44 1.25 -5.95
N LYS A 152 11.91 2.45 -6.29
CA LYS A 152 11.07 3.57 -6.76
C LYS A 152 11.13 3.77 -8.28
N SER A 153 11.75 2.87 -9.01
CA SER A 153 12.02 3.04 -10.45
C SER A 153 10.74 3.21 -11.30
N GLN A 154 9.61 2.70 -10.85
CA GLN A 154 8.31 2.80 -11.54
C GLN A 154 7.36 3.88 -10.95
N ARG A 155 7.81 4.65 -9.96
CA ARG A 155 6.98 5.65 -9.26
C ARG A 155 6.34 6.69 -10.19
N LEU A 156 7.02 7.06 -11.27
CA LEU A 156 6.56 8.06 -12.24
C LEU A 156 5.91 7.44 -13.46
N SER A 157 5.57 6.16 -13.41
CA SER A 157 4.95 5.46 -14.53
C SER A 157 3.47 5.81 -14.67
N ASN A 158 2.93 5.62 -15.87
CA ASN A 158 1.54 5.92 -16.18
C ASN A 158 0.62 4.78 -15.74
N GLY A 159 -0.03 4.91 -14.57
CA GLY A 159 -1.02 3.95 -14.06
C GLY A 159 -2.29 3.84 -14.91
N GLU A 160 -2.55 4.77 -15.85
CA GLU A 160 -3.67 4.73 -16.80
C GLU A 160 -3.32 4.03 -18.12
N ALA A 161 -2.08 3.54 -18.29
CA ALA A 161 -1.67 2.83 -19.50
C ALA A 161 -2.69 1.74 -19.86
N GLU A 162 -2.88 1.47 -21.14
CA GLU A 162 -3.81 0.44 -21.63
C GLU A 162 -3.46 -0.93 -21.04
N VAL A 163 -2.17 -1.25 -21.04
CA VAL A 163 -1.61 -2.45 -20.42
C VAL A 163 -0.54 -2.05 -19.43
N LEU A 164 -0.65 -2.55 -18.21
CA LEU A 164 0.40 -2.35 -17.20
C LEU A 164 1.59 -3.26 -17.50
N SER A 165 2.81 -2.69 -17.48
CA SER A 165 4.03 -3.49 -17.57
C SER A 165 4.20 -4.35 -16.31
N GLU A 166 5.02 -5.41 -16.40
CA GLU A 166 5.34 -6.25 -15.24
C GLU A 166 6.01 -5.43 -14.12
N GLY A 167 6.86 -4.47 -14.49
CA GLY A 167 7.49 -3.56 -13.51
C GLY A 167 6.47 -2.69 -12.79
N GLN A 168 5.46 -2.17 -13.50
CA GLN A 168 4.37 -1.38 -12.89
C GLN A 168 3.53 -2.23 -11.94
N LYS A 169 3.18 -3.44 -12.33
CA LYS A 169 2.42 -4.39 -11.49
C LYS A 169 3.19 -4.72 -10.21
N LEU A 170 4.46 -5.08 -10.34
CA LEU A 170 5.32 -5.41 -9.20
C LEU A 170 5.51 -4.23 -8.26
N TYR A 171 5.75 -3.02 -8.79
CA TYR A 171 5.86 -1.82 -7.98
C TYR A 171 4.59 -1.55 -7.17
N ALA A 172 3.45 -1.53 -7.85
CA ALA A 172 2.15 -1.26 -7.21
C ALA A 172 1.80 -2.32 -6.16
N ALA A 173 2.02 -3.60 -6.45
CA ALA A 173 1.78 -4.69 -5.51
C ALA A 173 2.72 -4.64 -4.31
N THR A 174 3.99 -4.31 -4.52
CA THR A 174 5.00 -4.24 -3.46
C THR A 174 4.62 -3.20 -2.41
N ASP A 175 4.13 -2.03 -2.80
CA ASP A 175 3.77 -0.97 -1.87
C ASP A 175 2.58 -1.37 -0.96
N ALA A 176 1.54 -1.96 -1.51
CA ALA A 176 0.41 -2.45 -0.71
C ALA A 176 0.80 -3.62 0.20
N TRP A 177 1.55 -4.59 -0.33
CA TRP A 177 2.06 -5.73 0.43
C TRP A 177 2.99 -5.30 1.57
N ALA A 178 3.86 -4.33 1.35
CA ALA A 178 4.77 -3.82 2.37
C ALA A 178 4.04 -3.30 3.60
N CYS A 179 2.85 -2.71 3.43
CA CYS A 179 2.02 -2.28 4.55
C CYS A 179 1.61 -3.45 5.46
N VAL A 180 1.20 -4.57 4.89
CA VAL A 180 0.86 -5.78 5.65
C VAL A 180 2.09 -6.33 6.37
N GLU A 181 3.22 -6.42 5.67
CA GLU A 181 4.46 -6.96 6.24
C GLU A 181 4.95 -6.13 7.42
N ILE A 182 4.93 -4.80 7.31
CA ILE A 182 5.31 -3.89 8.39
C ILE A 182 4.40 -4.10 9.60
N TYR A 183 3.08 -4.09 9.39
CA TYR A 183 2.11 -4.28 10.46
C TYR A 183 2.30 -5.62 11.17
N ASN A 184 2.40 -6.72 10.43
CA ASN A 184 2.60 -8.06 11.00
C ASN A 184 3.91 -8.17 11.77
N CYS A 185 5.00 -7.61 11.24
CA CYS A 185 6.29 -7.57 11.92
C CYS A 185 6.20 -6.85 13.26
N LEU A 186 5.65 -5.65 13.29
CA LEU A 186 5.56 -4.84 14.51
C LEU A 186 4.60 -5.45 15.54
N THR A 187 3.47 -5.99 15.08
CA THR A 187 2.51 -6.66 15.97
C THR A 187 3.13 -7.90 16.63
N GLU A 188 3.90 -8.68 15.89
CA GLU A 188 4.60 -9.86 16.45
C GLU A 188 5.71 -9.43 17.42
N LEU A 189 6.47 -8.38 17.11
CA LEU A 189 7.49 -7.84 18.02
C LEU A 189 6.87 -7.30 19.31
N GLU A 190 5.72 -6.62 19.24
CA GLU A 190 4.99 -6.15 20.41
C GLU A 190 4.51 -7.33 21.27
N ARG A 191 3.94 -8.36 20.65
CA ARG A 191 3.46 -9.56 21.33
C ARG A 191 4.58 -10.33 22.06
N THR A 192 5.77 -10.40 21.49
CA THR A 192 6.90 -11.17 22.02
C THR A 192 7.85 -10.34 22.88
N GLY A 193 7.74 -9.03 22.87
CA GLY A 193 8.76 -8.12 23.47
C GLY A 193 10.13 -8.24 22.80
N GLY A 194 10.18 -8.66 21.56
CA GLY A 194 11.39 -9.03 20.81
C GLY A 194 12.15 -7.89 20.15
N TYR A 195 12.02 -6.63 20.64
CA TYR A 195 12.68 -5.46 20.05
C TYR A 195 13.30 -4.54 21.09
N GLU A 196 14.25 -3.71 20.64
CA GLU A 196 14.94 -2.66 21.39
C GLU A 196 14.88 -1.34 20.61
#